data_f9014de7bfa2454c64ede58b05515ee8
#
_entry.id   f9014de7bfa2454c64ede58b05515ee8
#
_cell.length_a   1.000
_cell.length_b   1.000
_cell.length_c   1.000
_cell.angle_alpha   90.00
_cell.angle_beta   90.00
_cell.angle_gamma   90.00
#
_symmetry.space_group_name_H-M   'P 1'
#
loop_
_entity.id
_entity.type
_entity.pdbx_description
1 polymer ?
#
loop_
_entity_poly.entity_id
_entity_poly.type
_entity_poly.pdbx_seq_one_letter_code
_entity_poly.pdbx_strand_id
1 'polypeptide(L)'
;MRNSYTAACIVKLLQEEVEFGWVGGVSAGSSHTVNFLSRDPIRSEDSFVDFAKNPSFGGLGSLLRGSGYFNAEFIYEKAADQDMPFDWEAFDANPAQVCISAARADTGESVYWGREDIKTQEDLMVRVRASSTLPLIMPMRVIDGAPYVDGAMGESGGILIEQAEKAGFEKFLFLGSKPRGYVRPEVGRPAALRRIFRKYPAVAEAMIARPARYNASKDRLLELEKEGRAQLFFPEDMQVASTERSVTKLRSNYEAGRAQTYAEWPAWKEFLSS
;
A
#
# COMPACT_ATOMS: atom_id res chain seq x y z
N MET A 1 4.39 8.50 2.18
CA MET A 1 3.77 9.49 1.25
C MET A 1 4.26 9.36 -0.22
N ARG A 2 5.23 8.46 -0.53
CA ARG A 2 5.66 8.23 -1.94
C ARG A 2 4.53 7.84 -2.90
N ASN A 3 3.47 7.26 -2.39
CA ASN A 3 2.32 6.85 -3.18
C ASN A 3 1.47 8.03 -3.71
N SER A 4 1.82 9.29 -3.42
CA SER A 4 1.29 10.42 -4.19
C SER A 4 1.66 10.33 -5.69
N TYR A 5 2.81 9.71 -6.02
CA TYR A 5 3.20 9.42 -7.39
C TYR A 5 2.25 8.43 -8.08
N THR A 6 2.00 7.30 -7.44
CA THR A 6 1.13 6.24 -7.98
C THR A 6 -0.36 6.55 -7.86
N ALA A 7 -0.76 7.54 -7.07
CA ALA A 7 -2.14 8.04 -7.03
C ALA A 7 -2.60 8.51 -8.43
N ALA A 8 -1.70 9.13 -9.20
CA ALA A 8 -1.99 9.55 -10.57
C ALA A 8 -2.28 8.35 -11.51
N CYS A 9 -1.62 7.21 -11.27
CA CYS A 9 -1.90 5.97 -12.01
C CYS A 9 -3.33 5.48 -11.71
N ILE A 10 -3.73 5.48 -10.42
CA ILE A 10 -5.07 5.07 -10.01
C ILE A 10 -6.13 5.98 -10.63
N VAL A 11 -5.92 7.30 -10.56
CA VAL A 11 -6.83 8.27 -11.19
C VAL A 11 -6.97 8.02 -12.69
N LYS A 12 -5.86 7.77 -13.39
CA LYS A 12 -5.89 7.49 -14.84
C LYS A 12 -6.64 6.20 -15.15
N LEU A 13 -6.40 5.13 -14.41
CA LEU A 13 -7.11 3.85 -14.59
C LEU A 13 -8.62 4.02 -14.37
N LEU A 14 -9.04 4.83 -13.38
CA LEU A 14 -10.45 5.13 -13.13
C LEU A 14 -11.08 5.98 -14.23
N GLN A 15 -10.35 6.98 -14.76
CA GLN A 15 -10.81 7.81 -15.86
C GLN A 15 -11.02 7.03 -17.17
N GLU A 16 -10.24 5.98 -17.38
CA GLU A 16 -10.34 5.10 -18.53
C GLU A 16 -11.25 3.86 -18.26
N GLU A 17 -11.94 3.87 -17.11
CA GLU A 17 -12.90 2.82 -16.72
C GLU A 17 -12.31 1.40 -16.72
N VAL A 18 -10.99 1.28 -16.44
CA VAL A 18 -10.32 -0.03 -16.40
C VAL A 18 -10.87 -0.87 -15.26
N GLU A 19 -11.07 -2.14 -15.54
CA GLU A 19 -11.50 -3.16 -14.58
C GLU A 19 -10.45 -4.26 -14.43
N PHE A 20 -10.31 -4.78 -13.21
CA PHE A 20 -9.44 -5.91 -12.91
C PHE A 20 -10.25 -6.99 -12.18
N GLY A 21 -9.93 -8.24 -12.42
CA GLY A 21 -10.52 -9.37 -11.69
C GLY A 21 -9.98 -9.52 -10.26
N TRP A 22 -8.80 -8.96 -9.99
CA TRP A 22 -8.14 -8.98 -8.69
C TRP A 22 -7.37 -7.67 -8.45
N VAL A 23 -7.50 -7.13 -7.26
CA VAL A 23 -6.77 -5.92 -6.84
C VAL A 23 -6.21 -6.14 -5.43
N GLY A 24 -4.92 -5.97 -5.27
CA GLY A 24 -4.29 -6.15 -3.97
C GLY A 24 -3.25 -5.10 -3.65
N GLY A 25 -3.07 -4.87 -2.36
CA GLY A 25 -2.11 -3.88 -1.89
C GLY A 25 -1.62 -4.09 -0.46
N VAL A 26 -0.46 -3.52 -0.20
CA VAL A 26 0.19 -3.52 1.11
C VAL A 26 0.43 -2.10 1.56
N SER A 27 0.11 -1.79 2.82
CA SER A 27 0.37 -0.46 3.40
C SER A 27 -0.36 0.63 2.58
N ALA A 28 0.31 1.65 2.09
CA ALA A 28 -0.29 2.64 1.21
C ALA A 28 -0.88 2.04 -0.09
N GLY A 29 -0.41 0.85 -0.51
CA GLY A 29 -1.01 0.09 -1.60
C GLY A 29 -2.41 -0.42 -1.26
N SER A 30 -2.68 -0.79 0.00
CA SER A 30 -4.04 -1.16 0.43
C SER A 30 -5.00 0.03 0.35
N SER A 31 -4.53 1.25 0.63
CA SER A 31 -5.33 2.47 0.42
C SER A 31 -5.63 2.71 -1.07
N HIS A 32 -4.66 2.47 -1.96
CA HIS A 32 -4.92 2.51 -3.40
C HIS A 32 -5.93 1.44 -3.84
N THR A 33 -5.81 0.21 -3.32
CA THR A 33 -6.76 -0.87 -3.60
C THR A 33 -8.20 -0.45 -3.28
N VAL A 34 -8.44 0.07 -2.09
CA VAL A 34 -9.81 0.44 -1.68
C VAL A 34 -10.33 1.67 -2.43
N ASN A 35 -9.48 2.67 -2.70
CA ASN A 35 -9.87 3.83 -3.48
C ASN A 35 -10.18 3.48 -4.95
N PHE A 36 -9.41 2.57 -5.55
CA PHE A 36 -9.68 2.08 -6.90
C PHE A 36 -11.01 1.32 -6.97
N LEU A 37 -11.26 0.44 -5.99
CA LEU A 37 -12.46 -0.40 -5.98
C LEU A 37 -13.73 0.37 -5.60
N SER A 38 -13.61 1.49 -4.86
CA SER A 38 -14.72 2.43 -4.63
C SER A 38 -14.96 3.40 -5.79
N ARG A 39 -14.20 3.28 -6.88
CA ARG A 39 -14.35 4.10 -8.10
C ARG A 39 -14.27 5.61 -7.88
N ASP A 40 -13.51 6.06 -6.88
CA ASP A 40 -13.40 7.46 -6.51
C ASP A 40 -12.03 8.06 -6.90
N PRO A 41 -11.93 8.78 -8.05
CA PRO A 41 -10.69 9.41 -8.49
C PRO A 41 -10.29 10.60 -7.59
N ILE A 42 -11.26 11.32 -7.01
CA ILE A 42 -11.00 12.47 -6.13
C ILE A 42 -10.35 11.97 -4.84
N ARG A 43 -10.95 10.97 -4.19
CA ARG A 43 -10.38 10.35 -3.00
C ARG A 43 -9.01 9.73 -3.29
N SER A 44 -8.82 9.12 -4.47
CA SER A 44 -7.54 8.53 -4.88
C SER A 44 -6.40 9.55 -4.90
N GLU A 45 -6.66 10.77 -5.33
CA GLU A 45 -5.71 11.88 -5.31
C GLU A 45 -5.56 12.47 -3.90
N ASP A 46 -6.67 12.88 -3.29
CA ASP A 46 -6.69 13.62 -2.04
C ASP A 46 -6.07 12.85 -0.88
N SER A 47 -6.28 11.53 -0.80
CA SER A 47 -5.69 10.66 0.23
C SER A 47 -4.17 10.76 0.32
N PHE A 48 -3.50 11.04 -0.78
CA PHE A 48 -2.04 11.05 -0.88
C PHE A 48 -1.43 12.43 -1.09
N VAL A 49 -2.24 13.44 -1.36
CA VAL A 49 -1.79 14.81 -1.63
C VAL A 49 -2.34 15.78 -0.59
N ASP A 50 -3.64 16.06 -0.66
CA ASP A 50 -4.23 17.16 0.09
C ASP A 50 -4.57 16.82 1.54
N PHE A 51 -4.86 15.58 1.83
CA PHE A 51 -5.18 15.12 3.19
C PHE A 51 -4.05 15.37 4.20
N ALA A 52 -2.80 15.45 3.73
CA ALA A 52 -1.65 15.83 4.56
C ALA A 52 -1.74 17.25 5.17
N LYS A 53 -2.65 18.12 4.66
CA LYS A 53 -2.97 19.44 5.24
C LYS A 53 -3.66 19.33 6.58
N ASN A 54 -4.41 18.26 6.83
CA ASN A 54 -5.20 18.10 8.04
C ASN A 54 -4.27 18.05 9.28
N PRO A 55 -4.44 18.93 10.28
CA PRO A 55 -3.61 18.93 11.49
C PRO A 55 -3.63 17.60 12.24
N SER A 56 -4.73 16.83 12.11
CA SER A 56 -4.89 15.52 12.75
C SER A 56 -4.19 14.37 12.01
N PHE A 57 -3.68 14.62 10.80
CA PHE A 57 -3.00 13.60 9.98
C PHE A 57 -1.76 12.99 10.67
N GLY A 58 -1.02 13.80 11.44
CA GLY A 58 0.15 13.31 12.18
C GLY A 58 1.22 14.37 12.43
N GLY A 59 2.41 13.92 12.79
CA GLY A 59 3.60 14.75 13.07
C GLY A 59 4.13 14.58 14.48
N LEU A 60 5.07 15.44 14.89
CA LEU A 60 5.71 15.36 16.21
C LEU A 60 4.69 15.44 17.36
N GLY A 61 3.66 16.28 17.22
CA GLY A 61 2.59 16.39 18.23
C GLY A 61 1.76 15.11 18.35
N SER A 62 1.52 14.40 17.25
CA SER A 62 0.84 13.10 17.25
C SER A 62 1.70 12.03 17.93
N LEU A 63 3.00 12.02 17.63
CA LEU A 63 3.96 11.12 18.27
C LEU A 63 4.02 11.32 19.79
N LEU A 64 4.05 12.57 20.25
CA LEU A 64 4.07 12.91 21.68
C LEU A 64 2.78 12.49 22.40
N ARG A 65 1.63 12.47 21.72
CA ARG A 65 0.35 11.99 22.26
C ARG A 65 0.20 10.46 22.22
N GLY A 66 1.20 9.73 21.70
CA GLY A 66 1.17 8.26 21.60
C GLY A 66 0.38 7.72 20.41
N SER A 67 -0.13 8.59 19.51
CA SER A 67 -0.87 8.19 18.31
C SER A 67 0.05 7.76 17.14
N GLY A 68 1.37 7.77 17.35
CA GLY A 68 2.37 7.52 16.31
C GLY A 68 2.71 8.78 15.50
N TYR A 69 3.71 8.67 14.61
CA TYR A 69 4.08 9.77 13.71
C TYR A 69 2.96 10.10 12.73
N PHE A 70 2.29 9.07 12.19
CA PHE A 70 1.02 9.18 11.50
C PHE A 70 -0.10 8.78 12.46
N ASN A 71 -1.15 9.60 12.55
CA ASN A 71 -2.32 9.30 13.35
C ASN A 71 -3.22 8.31 12.59
N ALA A 72 -2.87 7.02 12.66
CA ALA A 72 -3.51 5.98 11.89
C ALA A 72 -5.01 5.84 12.19
N GLU A 73 -5.42 6.02 13.43
CA GLU A 73 -6.84 5.99 13.83
C GLU A 73 -7.63 7.08 13.10
N PHE A 74 -7.08 8.31 13.07
CA PHE A 74 -7.73 9.40 12.34
C PHE A 74 -7.75 9.14 10.85
N ILE A 75 -6.60 8.75 10.25
CA ILE A 75 -6.45 8.58 8.80
C ILE A 75 -7.37 7.49 8.24
N TYR A 76 -7.49 6.37 8.96
CA TYR A 76 -8.18 5.19 8.42
C TYR A 76 -9.57 4.96 9.00
N GLU A 77 -9.81 5.33 10.26
CA GLU A 77 -11.08 5.01 10.92
C GLU A 77 -12.00 6.24 11.01
N LYS A 78 -11.49 7.43 11.36
CA LYS A 78 -12.32 8.61 11.57
C LYS A 78 -12.56 9.47 10.33
N ALA A 79 -11.53 9.60 9.48
CA ALA A 79 -11.61 10.45 8.29
C ALA A 79 -12.55 9.91 7.22
N ALA A 80 -12.75 8.60 7.17
CA ALA A 80 -13.64 7.96 6.20
C ALA A 80 -15.11 8.41 6.35
N ASP A 81 -15.49 8.89 7.51
CA ASP A 81 -16.87 9.30 7.79
C ASP A 81 -17.13 10.80 7.55
N GLN A 82 -16.13 11.66 7.70
CA GLN A 82 -16.31 13.12 7.72
C GLN A 82 -15.39 13.89 6.78
N ASP A 83 -14.08 13.73 6.93
CA ASP A 83 -13.10 14.55 6.21
C ASP A 83 -12.83 14.04 4.79
N MET A 84 -13.04 12.73 4.58
CA MET A 84 -12.76 12.06 3.32
C MET A 84 -13.72 10.86 3.15
N PRO A 85 -15.01 11.12 2.86
CA PRO A 85 -16.04 10.09 2.81
C PRO A 85 -15.63 8.96 1.85
N PHE A 86 -16.01 7.74 2.23
CA PHE A 86 -15.73 6.53 1.48
C PHE A 86 -17.03 5.96 0.90
N ASP A 87 -17.04 5.70 -0.38
CA ASP A 87 -18.18 5.05 -1.03
C ASP A 87 -18.13 3.53 -0.81
N TRP A 88 -18.74 3.11 0.29
CA TRP A 88 -18.85 1.70 0.66
C TRP A 88 -19.70 0.92 -0.35
N GLU A 89 -20.80 1.50 -0.84
CA GLU A 89 -21.71 0.83 -1.77
C GLU A 89 -20.99 0.51 -3.09
N ALA A 90 -20.24 1.45 -3.63
CA ALA A 90 -19.44 1.23 -4.84
C ALA A 90 -18.33 0.18 -4.60
N PHE A 91 -17.67 0.21 -3.44
CA PHE A 91 -16.68 -0.80 -3.07
C PHE A 91 -17.30 -2.20 -2.96
N ASP A 92 -18.41 -2.34 -2.25
CA ASP A 92 -19.06 -3.63 -1.99
C ASP A 92 -19.63 -4.23 -3.29
N ALA A 93 -20.20 -3.40 -4.16
CA ALA A 93 -20.73 -3.81 -5.46
C ALA A 93 -19.65 -4.18 -6.49
N ASN A 94 -18.39 -3.81 -6.27
CA ASN A 94 -17.30 -4.09 -7.22
C ASN A 94 -16.97 -5.60 -7.23
N PRO A 95 -17.01 -6.30 -8.39
CA PRO A 95 -16.86 -7.74 -8.46
C PRO A 95 -15.43 -8.26 -8.28
N ALA A 96 -14.42 -7.38 -8.31
CA ALA A 96 -13.02 -7.77 -8.20
C ALA A 96 -12.71 -8.46 -6.87
N GLN A 97 -11.85 -9.47 -6.90
CA GLN A 97 -11.24 -10.03 -5.70
C GLN A 97 -10.35 -8.99 -5.04
N VAL A 98 -10.38 -8.97 -3.72
CA VAL A 98 -9.59 -8.03 -2.88
C VAL A 98 -8.49 -8.80 -2.16
N CYS A 99 -7.31 -8.22 -2.05
CA CYS A 99 -6.26 -8.75 -1.19
C CYS A 99 -5.59 -7.61 -0.41
N ILE A 100 -5.85 -7.54 0.90
CA ILE A 100 -5.18 -6.64 1.83
C ILE A 100 -4.28 -7.47 2.72
N SER A 101 -2.96 -7.19 2.70
CA SER A 101 -2.00 -7.97 3.49
C SER A 101 -1.58 -7.26 4.76
N ALA A 102 -1.46 -8.02 5.84
CA ALA A 102 -0.79 -7.64 7.08
C ALA A 102 0.09 -8.78 7.59
N ALA A 103 0.87 -8.53 8.65
CA ALA A 103 1.62 -9.57 9.33
C ALA A 103 1.26 -9.58 10.83
N ARG A 104 1.08 -10.77 11.40
CA ARG A 104 0.88 -10.93 12.84
C ARG A 104 2.17 -10.58 13.58
N ALA A 105 2.07 -9.68 14.55
CA ALA A 105 3.24 -9.24 15.30
C ALA A 105 3.73 -10.30 16.32
N ASP A 106 2.83 -11.15 16.80
CA ASP A 106 3.11 -12.21 17.77
C ASP A 106 3.74 -13.45 17.12
N THR A 107 3.23 -13.89 15.96
CA THR A 107 3.66 -15.12 15.29
C THR A 107 4.57 -14.89 14.09
N GLY A 108 4.51 -13.72 13.44
CA GLY A 108 5.17 -13.42 12.17
C GLY A 108 4.43 -13.95 10.94
N GLU A 109 3.27 -14.55 11.13
CA GLU A 109 2.44 -15.10 10.07
C GLU A 109 1.92 -13.98 9.15
N SER A 110 1.97 -14.23 7.84
CA SER A 110 1.34 -13.35 6.85
C SER A 110 -0.15 -13.59 6.79
N VAL A 111 -0.92 -12.52 6.80
CA VAL A 111 -2.37 -12.57 6.67
C VAL A 111 -2.80 -11.82 5.42
N TYR A 112 -3.73 -12.40 4.69
CA TYR A 112 -4.29 -11.89 3.46
C TYR A 112 -5.80 -11.85 3.59
N TRP A 113 -6.35 -10.66 3.74
CA TRP A 113 -7.80 -10.47 3.86
C TRP A 113 -8.42 -10.26 2.50
N GLY A 114 -9.42 -11.09 2.20
CA GLY A 114 -10.28 -11.01 1.03
C GLY A 114 -11.64 -10.41 1.35
N ARG A 115 -12.58 -10.50 0.40
CA ARG A 115 -13.94 -10.01 0.59
C ARG A 115 -14.71 -10.79 1.66
N GLU A 116 -14.38 -12.04 1.86
CA GLU A 116 -14.96 -12.89 2.91
C GLU A 116 -14.70 -12.38 4.33
N ASP A 117 -13.58 -11.66 4.52
CA ASP A 117 -13.19 -11.06 5.79
C ASP A 117 -13.73 -9.65 6.01
N ILE A 118 -14.33 -9.04 4.97
CA ILE A 118 -14.73 -7.63 4.95
C ILE A 118 -16.23 -7.56 4.75
N LYS A 119 -16.98 -7.31 5.82
CA LYS A 119 -18.45 -7.26 5.81
C LYS A 119 -19.01 -5.85 5.97
N THR A 120 -18.21 -4.93 6.49
CA THR A 120 -18.59 -3.55 6.74
C THR A 120 -17.45 -2.59 6.36
N GLN A 121 -17.77 -1.32 6.21
CA GLN A 121 -16.75 -0.28 6.04
C GLN A 121 -15.76 -0.28 7.20
N GLU A 122 -16.21 -0.49 8.43
CA GLU A 122 -15.33 -0.55 9.61
C GLU A 122 -14.34 -1.72 9.51
N ASP A 123 -14.82 -2.92 9.13
CA ASP A 123 -13.95 -4.08 8.89
C ASP A 123 -12.84 -3.76 7.86
N LEU A 124 -13.21 -3.07 6.77
CA LEU A 124 -12.28 -2.66 5.72
C LEU A 124 -11.23 -1.70 6.27
N MET A 125 -11.66 -0.62 6.91
CA MET A 125 -10.77 0.45 7.38
C MET A 125 -9.80 -0.03 8.47
N VAL A 126 -10.24 -0.90 9.36
CA VAL A 126 -9.40 -1.52 10.38
C VAL A 126 -8.31 -2.40 9.74
N ARG A 127 -8.62 -3.15 8.69
CA ARG A 127 -7.67 -3.99 7.96
C ARG A 127 -6.67 -3.17 7.15
N VAL A 128 -7.14 -2.10 6.48
CA VAL A 128 -6.25 -1.14 5.78
C VAL A 128 -5.28 -0.48 6.77
N ARG A 129 -5.78 -0.09 7.96
CA ARG A 129 -4.94 0.43 9.04
C ARG A 129 -3.91 -0.60 9.50
N ALA A 130 -4.31 -1.84 9.75
CA ALA A 130 -3.39 -2.91 10.15
C ALA A 130 -2.30 -3.13 9.10
N SER A 131 -2.69 -3.21 7.81
CA SER A 131 -1.78 -3.29 6.66
C SER A 131 -0.77 -2.15 6.60
N SER A 132 -1.11 -0.98 7.14
CA SER A 132 -0.30 0.25 7.09
C SER A 132 0.44 0.55 8.39
N THR A 133 0.35 -0.33 9.40
CA THR A 133 0.94 -0.11 10.73
C THR A 133 2.45 -0.37 10.72
N LEU A 134 3.22 0.67 10.42
CA LEU A 134 4.68 0.61 10.40
C LEU A 134 5.25 0.40 11.81
N PRO A 135 6.06 -0.66 12.04
CA PRO A 135 6.74 -0.87 13.30
C PRO A 135 7.56 0.35 13.74
N LEU A 136 7.59 0.67 15.04
CA LEU A 136 8.23 1.81 15.67
C LEU A 136 7.58 3.19 15.41
N ILE A 137 6.84 3.35 14.32
CA ILE A 137 6.30 4.65 13.90
C ILE A 137 4.84 4.77 14.28
N MET A 138 4.11 3.64 14.33
CA MET A 138 2.68 3.59 14.60
C MET A 138 2.37 2.53 15.65
N PRO A 139 1.37 2.76 16.54
CA PRO A 139 0.92 1.73 17.47
C PRO A 139 0.28 0.57 16.70
N MET A 140 0.59 -0.67 17.14
CA MET A 140 0.05 -1.90 16.54
C MET A 140 -1.47 -1.91 16.64
N ARG A 141 -2.15 -2.35 15.58
CA ARG A 141 -3.60 -2.56 15.61
C ARG A 141 -3.88 -3.99 16.09
N VAL A 142 -4.80 -4.11 17.04
CA VAL A 142 -5.31 -5.42 17.48
C VAL A 142 -6.66 -5.66 16.80
N ILE A 143 -6.81 -6.81 16.15
CA ILE A 143 -8.02 -7.30 15.52
C ILE A 143 -8.25 -8.70 16.07
N ASP A 144 -9.42 -8.97 16.63
CA ASP A 144 -9.81 -10.27 17.21
C ASP A 144 -8.76 -10.84 18.18
N GLY A 145 -8.19 -9.96 19.01
CA GLY A 145 -7.18 -10.32 20.01
C GLY A 145 -5.75 -10.50 19.47
N ALA A 146 -5.53 -10.45 18.16
CA ALA A 146 -4.20 -10.59 17.53
C ALA A 146 -3.62 -9.21 17.17
N PRO A 147 -2.33 -8.93 17.49
CA PRO A 147 -1.66 -7.70 17.10
C PRO A 147 -1.11 -7.80 15.68
N TYR A 148 -1.29 -6.73 14.88
CA TYR A 148 -0.84 -6.66 13.50
C TYR A 148 0.14 -5.52 13.25
N VAL A 149 1.02 -5.74 12.28
CA VAL A 149 1.93 -4.76 11.68
C VAL A 149 1.81 -4.79 10.16
N ASP A 150 2.41 -3.77 9.52
CA ASP A 150 2.44 -3.58 8.07
C ASP A 150 2.70 -4.88 7.30
N GLY A 151 1.88 -5.15 6.28
CA GLY A 151 1.96 -6.37 5.48
C GLY A 151 3.28 -6.57 4.74
N ALA A 152 4.07 -5.51 4.58
CA ALA A 152 5.43 -5.65 4.06
C ALA A 152 6.39 -6.38 5.01
N MET A 153 5.97 -6.67 6.25
CA MET A 153 6.68 -7.55 7.17
C MET A 153 6.37 -9.03 6.89
N GLY A 154 5.35 -9.33 6.11
CA GLY A 154 5.00 -10.67 5.67
C GLY A 154 5.95 -11.25 4.63
N GLU A 155 5.60 -12.44 4.13
CA GLU A 155 6.41 -13.23 3.19
C GLU A 155 6.59 -12.55 1.81
N SER A 156 5.65 -11.69 1.39
CA SER A 156 5.72 -10.93 0.15
C SER A 156 6.74 -9.76 0.18
N GLY A 157 7.24 -9.39 1.36
CA GLY A 157 8.12 -8.22 1.52
C GLY A 157 7.46 -6.89 1.14
N GLY A 158 6.19 -6.90 0.68
CA GLY A 158 5.38 -5.75 0.29
C GLY A 158 4.96 -5.72 -1.20
N ILE A 159 5.15 -6.83 -1.93
CA ILE A 159 4.71 -7.01 -3.33
C ILE A 159 3.87 -8.30 -3.37
N LEU A 160 2.60 -8.22 -3.77
CA LEU A 160 1.64 -9.35 -3.67
C LEU A 160 1.57 -10.20 -4.95
N ILE A 161 2.62 -10.24 -5.75
CA ILE A 161 2.59 -10.97 -7.03
C ILE A 161 2.31 -12.46 -6.84
N GLU A 162 2.92 -13.09 -5.84
CA GLU A 162 2.74 -14.50 -5.56
C GLU A 162 1.30 -14.82 -5.11
N GLN A 163 0.62 -13.86 -4.47
CA GLN A 163 -0.79 -14.03 -4.08
C GLN A 163 -1.72 -13.90 -5.29
N ALA A 164 -1.42 -13.00 -6.21
CA ALA A 164 -2.17 -12.88 -7.45
C ALA A 164 -2.01 -14.14 -8.35
N GLU A 165 -0.79 -14.68 -8.46
CA GLU A 165 -0.53 -15.95 -9.15
C GLU A 165 -1.26 -17.12 -8.47
N LYS A 166 -1.24 -17.22 -7.14
CA LYS A 166 -1.98 -18.24 -6.37
C LYS A 166 -3.50 -18.14 -6.56
N ALA A 167 -4.02 -16.93 -6.78
CA ALA A 167 -5.43 -16.70 -7.10
C ALA A 167 -5.80 -17.07 -8.55
N GLY A 168 -4.83 -17.53 -9.37
CA GLY A 168 -5.05 -18.01 -10.73
C GLY A 168 -4.95 -16.93 -11.80
N PHE A 169 -4.49 -15.73 -11.48
CA PHE A 169 -4.30 -14.67 -12.47
C PHE A 169 -2.94 -14.82 -13.17
N GLU A 170 -2.91 -14.51 -14.46
CA GLU A 170 -1.75 -14.74 -15.32
C GLU A 170 -1.19 -13.45 -15.92
N LYS A 171 -1.93 -12.34 -15.83
CA LYS A 171 -1.59 -11.05 -16.42
C LYS A 171 -1.68 -9.95 -15.38
N PHE A 172 -0.65 -9.12 -15.26
CA PHE A 172 -0.47 -8.25 -14.11
C PHE A 172 -0.11 -6.81 -14.51
N LEU A 173 -0.78 -5.83 -13.90
CA LEU A 173 -0.32 -4.44 -13.88
C LEU A 173 0.21 -4.15 -12.47
N PHE A 174 1.49 -3.81 -12.37
CA PHE A 174 2.14 -3.47 -11.09
C PHE A 174 2.48 -1.99 -11.01
N LEU A 175 2.10 -1.35 -9.91
CA LEU A 175 2.39 0.05 -9.62
C LEU A 175 3.39 0.13 -8.46
N GLY A 176 4.65 0.38 -8.77
CA GLY A 176 5.74 0.48 -7.81
C GLY A 176 5.87 1.85 -7.16
N SER A 177 6.34 1.91 -5.91
CA SER A 177 6.66 3.16 -5.19
C SER A 177 8.16 3.41 -5.02
N LYS A 178 8.97 2.68 -5.78
CA LYS A 178 10.43 2.78 -5.83
C LYS A 178 10.91 2.75 -7.27
N PRO A 179 12.03 3.40 -7.61
CA PRO A 179 12.60 3.32 -8.95
C PRO A 179 12.90 1.88 -9.38
N ARG A 180 12.90 1.63 -10.68
CA ARG A 180 13.12 0.30 -11.25
C ARG A 180 14.43 -0.36 -10.77
N GLY A 181 15.51 0.39 -10.71
CA GLY A 181 16.82 -0.10 -10.26
C GLY A 181 16.98 -0.28 -8.75
N TYR A 182 15.95 0.06 -7.95
CA TYR A 182 16.04 -0.04 -6.49
C TYR A 182 16.15 -1.50 -6.05
N VAL A 183 17.21 -1.79 -5.29
CA VAL A 183 17.38 -3.04 -4.53
C VAL A 183 17.29 -2.68 -3.05
N ARG A 184 16.45 -3.40 -2.30
CA ARG A 184 16.31 -3.15 -0.86
C ARG A 184 17.56 -3.64 -0.15
N PRO A 185 18.28 -2.74 0.57
CA PRO A 185 19.51 -3.14 1.27
C PRO A 185 19.19 -3.99 2.50
N GLU A 186 20.12 -4.85 2.86
CA GLU A 186 20.06 -5.63 4.08
C GLU A 186 20.03 -4.74 5.33
N VAL A 187 19.54 -5.30 6.42
CA VAL A 187 19.49 -4.61 7.71
C VAL A 187 20.88 -4.57 8.34
N GLY A 188 21.41 -3.36 8.50
CA GLY A 188 22.78 -3.18 9.02
C GLY A 188 22.99 -3.54 10.48
N ARG A 189 21.92 -3.59 11.30
CA ARG A 189 22.00 -3.86 12.76
C ARG A 189 20.89 -4.80 13.24
N PRO A 190 20.89 -6.09 12.85
CA PRO A 190 19.82 -7.02 13.21
C PRO A 190 19.71 -7.25 14.73
N ALA A 191 20.84 -7.28 15.46
CA ALA A 191 20.82 -7.42 16.91
C ALA A 191 20.11 -6.27 17.63
N ALA A 192 20.20 -5.05 17.11
CA ALA A 192 19.48 -3.91 17.65
C ALA A 192 17.96 -4.06 17.46
N LEU A 193 17.51 -4.54 16.31
CA LEU A 193 16.08 -4.83 16.07
C LEU A 193 15.56 -5.91 17.03
N ARG A 194 16.29 -7.00 17.22
CA ARG A 194 15.92 -8.08 18.17
C ARG A 194 15.80 -7.53 19.60
N ARG A 195 16.68 -6.62 20.00
CA ARG A 195 16.60 -5.99 21.32
C ARG A 195 15.39 -5.06 21.46
N ILE A 196 15.08 -4.27 20.43
CA ILE A 196 13.93 -3.35 20.42
C ILE A 196 12.63 -4.15 20.48
N PHE A 197 12.51 -5.18 19.64
CA PHE A 197 11.30 -5.99 19.51
C PHE A 197 11.30 -7.24 20.39
N ARG A 198 11.99 -7.22 21.55
CA ARG A 198 12.04 -8.39 22.46
C ARG A 198 10.66 -8.92 22.90
N LYS A 199 9.63 -8.05 22.91
CA LYS A 199 8.24 -8.44 23.20
C LYS A 199 7.56 -9.11 22.00
N TYR A 200 7.99 -8.76 20.79
CA TYR A 200 7.48 -9.28 19.53
C TYR A 200 8.66 -9.70 18.62
N PRO A 201 9.38 -10.77 18.98
CA PRO A 201 10.60 -11.18 18.26
C PRO A 201 10.33 -11.51 16.79
N ALA A 202 9.12 -11.99 16.45
CA ALA A 202 8.70 -12.25 15.09
C ALA A 202 8.74 -10.97 14.20
N VAL A 203 8.43 -9.80 14.76
CA VAL A 203 8.55 -8.52 14.02
C VAL A 203 10.01 -8.21 13.69
N ALA A 204 10.95 -8.46 14.61
CA ALA A 204 12.37 -8.24 14.33
C ALA A 204 12.86 -9.15 13.20
N GLU A 205 12.54 -10.44 13.25
CA GLU A 205 12.93 -11.39 12.19
C GLU A 205 12.27 -11.06 10.86
N ALA A 206 11.00 -10.64 10.85
CA ALA A 206 10.30 -10.18 9.67
C ALA A 206 10.99 -8.95 9.03
N MET A 207 11.39 -7.96 9.85
CA MET A 207 12.14 -6.79 9.38
C MET A 207 13.50 -7.18 8.79
N ILE A 208 14.20 -8.15 9.39
CA ILE A 208 15.49 -8.64 8.92
C ILE A 208 15.34 -9.39 7.59
N ALA A 209 14.29 -10.21 7.45
CA ALA A 209 14.03 -11.01 6.26
C ALA A 209 13.44 -10.19 5.10
N ARG A 210 12.79 -9.06 5.40
CA ARG A 210 12.08 -8.23 4.40
C ARG A 210 12.90 -7.85 3.16
N PRO A 211 14.20 -7.46 3.25
CA PRO A 211 14.98 -7.13 2.07
C PRO A 211 15.03 -8.25 1.05
N ALA A 212 15.36 -9.46 1.47
CA ALA A 212 15.43 -10.62 0.59
C ALA A 212 14.07 -10.94 -0.03
N ARG A 213 13.00 -10.93 0.77
CA ARG A 213 11.60 -11.17 0.31
C ARG A 213 11.18 -10.15 -0.74
N TYR A 214 11.36 -8.84 -0.45
CA TYR A 214 11.02 -7.78 -1.39
C TYR A 214 11.76 -7.91 -2.72
N ASN A 215 13.08 -8.19 -2.66
CA ASN A 215 13.89 -8.32 -3.85
C ASN A 215 13.47 -9.54 -4.68
N ALA A 216 13.17 -10.68 -4.05
CA ALA A 216 12.68 -11.88 -4.72
C ALA A 216 11.36 -11.65 -5.45
N SER A 217 10.35 -11.05 -4.78
CA SER A 217 9.07 -10.73 -5.41
C SER A 217 9.23 -9.70 -6.56
N LYS A 218 10.17 -8.77 -6.42
CA LYS A 218 10.50 -7.83 -7.51
C LYS A 218 11.15 -8.54 -8.69
N ASP A 219 12.08 -9.47 -8.44
CA ASP A 219 12.71 -10.25 -9.50
C ASP A 219 11.67 -11.10 -10.25
N ARG A 220 10.70 -11.68 -9.53
CA ARG A 220 9.55 -12.37 -10.14
C ARG A 220 8.74 -11.46 -11.07
N LEU A 221 8.46 -10.21 -10.67
CA LEU A 221 7.79 -9.24 -11.54
C LEU A 221 8.59 -8.96 -12.82
N LEU A 222 9.92 -8.80 -12.71
CA LEU A 222 10.79 -8.56 -13.87
C LEU A 222 10.86 -9.77 -14.82
N GLU A 223 10.72 -10.99 -14.30
CA GLU A 223 10.57 -12.21 -15.12
C GLU A 223 9.24 -12.20 -15.87
N LEU A 224 8.14 -11.95 -15.17
CA LEU A 224 6.80 -11.87 -15.78
C LEU A 224 6.71 -10.79 -16.87
N GLU A 225 7.40 -9.67 -16.68
CA GLU A 225 7.49 -8.62 -17.70
C GLU A 225 8.21 -9.14 -18.97
N LYS A 226 9.32 -9.86 -18.81
CA LYS A 226 10.04 -10.49 -19.94
C LYS A 226 9.20 -11.55 -20.67
N GLU A 227 8.31 -12.21 -19.93
CA GLU A 227 7.34 -13.18 -20.47
C GLU A 227 6.15 -12.48 -21.16
N GLY A 228 6.05 -11.15 -21.14
CA GLY A 228 4.91 -10.39 -21.64
C GLY A 228 3.64 -10.50 -20.78
N ARG A 229 3.76 -11.01 -19.55
CA ARG A 229 2.67 -11.24 -18.59
C ARG A 229 2.50 -10.11 -17.58
N ALA A 230 3.44 -9.19 -17.49
CA ALA A 230 3.34 -8.05 -16.59
C ALA A 230 3.67 -6.73 -17.28
N GLN A 231 2.86 -5.71 -17.02
CA GLN A 231 3.18 -4.31 -17.26
C GLN A 231 3.61 -3.69 -15.95
N LEU A 232 4.84 -3.16 -15.90
CA LEU A 232 5.43 -2.65 -14.66
C LEU A 232 5.64 -1.13 -14.74
N PHE A 233 5.02 -0.43 -13.80
CA PHE A 233 5.26 0.99 -13.59
C PHE A 233 6.19 1.20 -12.40
N PHE A 234 7.32 1.84 -12.63
CA PHE A 234 8.26 2.25 -11.59
C PHE A 234 8.52 3.77 -11.72
N PRO A 235 8.44 4.52 -10.61
CA PRO A 235 8.72 5.95 -10.66
C PRO A 235 10.10 6.27 -11.23
N GLU A 236 10.15 7.17 -12.21
CA GLU A 236 11.41 7.67 -12.79
C GLU A 236 11.99 8.80 -11.93
N ASP A 237 11.15 9.69 -11.40
CA ASP A 237 11.55 10.84 -10.61
C ASP A 237 10.83 10.90 -9.25
N MET A 238 11.26 10.08 -8.29
CA MET A 238 10.71 10.04 -6.94
C MET A 238 11.32 11.11 -6.04
N GLN A 239 10.65 12.23 -5.92
CA GLN A 239 11.14 13.42 -5.19
C GLN A 239 10.84 13.41 -3.70
N VAL A 240 9.98 12.51 -3.19
CA VAL A 240 9.51 12.55 -1.81
C VAL A 240 9.90 11.32 -0.99
N ALA A 241 10.15 11.52 0.30
CA ALA A 241 10.33 10.44 1.27
C ALA A 241 8.97 9.85 1.70
N SER A 242 8.99 8.66 2.32
CA SER A 242 7.77 8.02 2.87
C SER A 242 7.13 8.83 3.99
N THR A 243 7.87 9.70 4.65
CA THR A 243 7.44 10.55 5.77
C THR A 243 7.17 12.01 5.36
N GLU A 244 7.21 12.34 4.06
CA GLU A 244 6.93 13.70 3.55
C GLU A 244 5.50 14.14 3.91
N ARG A 245 5.34 15.41 4.28
CA ARG A 245 4.06 16.02 4.65
C ARG A 245 3.81 17.37 3.97
N SER A 246 4.81 17.90 3.26
CA SER A 246 4.63 19.13 2.50
C SER A 246 3.69 18.88 1.32
N VAL A 247 2.50 19.46 1.39
CA VAL A 247 1.49 19.33 0.32
C VAL A 247 2.04 19.79 -1.02
N THR A 248 2.82 20.87 -1.04
CA THR A 248 3.47 21.35 -2.27
C THR A 248 4.37 20.29 -2.89
N LYS A 249 5.18 19.59 -2.07
CA LYS A 249 6.03 18.50 -2.56
C LYS A 249 5.22 17.27 -2.98
N LEU A 250 4.16 16.94 -2.23
CA LEU A 250 3.28 15.83 -2.58
C LEU A 250 2.54 16.10 -3.89
N ARG A 251 2.09 17.35 -4.10
CA ARG A 251 1.48 17.80 -5.35
C ARG A 251 2.46 17.72 -6.51
N SER A 252 3.68 18.23 -6.35
CA SER A 252 4.74 18.11 -7.37
C SER A 252 5.04 16.65 -7.72
N ASN A 253 5.09 15.78 -6.71
CA ASN A 253 5.34 14.35 -6.90
C ASN A 253 4.16 13.63 -7.61
N TYR A 254 2.91 14.04 -7.34
CA TYR A 254 1.71 13.60 -8.06
C TYR A 254 1.74 14.02 -9.53
N GLU A 255 2.08 15.28 -9.82
CA GLU A 255 2.16 15.78 -11.20
C GLU A 255 3.26 15.08 -12.00
N ALA A 256 4.41 14.77 -11.38
CA ALA A 256 5.45 13.96 -12.02
C ALA A 256 4.92 12.54 -12.33
N GLY A 257 4.22 11.90 -11.38
CA GLY A 257 3.56 10.60 -11.60
C GLY A 257 2.51 10.67 -12.71
N ARG A 258 1.73 11.76 -12.78
CA ARG A 258 0.73 11.99 -13.83
C ARG A 258 1.38 12.10 -15.20
N ALA A 259 2.43 12.89 -15.31
CA ALA A 259 3.15 13.06 -16.57
C ALA A 259 3.70 11.72 -17.10
N GLN A 260 4.35 10.93 -16.23
CA GLN A 260 4.85 9.60 -16.60
C GLN A 260 3.71 8.64 -16.96
N THR A 261 2.63 8.61 -16.17
CA THR A 261 1.46 7.75 -16.44
C THR A 261 0.86 8.04 -17.81
N TYR A 262 0.72 9.31 -18.17
CA TYR A 262 0.19 9.69 -19.48
C TYR A 262 1.16 9.34 -20.62
N ALA A 263 2.46 9.45 -20.41
CA ALA A 263 3.47 9.04 -21.38
C ALA A 263 3.46 7.52 -21.63
N GLU A 264 3.29 6.71 -20.57
CA GLU A 264 3.26 5.24 -20.65
C GLU A 264 1.87 4.69 -21.00
N TRP A 265 0.80 5.49 -20.94
CA TRP A 265 -0.58 5.04 -21.15
C TRP A 265 -0.83 4.27 -22.45
N PRO A 266 -0.27 4.65 -23.61
CA PRO A 266 -0.46 3.88 -24.84
C PRO A 266 0.00 2.42 -24.71
N ALA A 267 1.15 2.19 -24.07
CA ALA A 267 1.68 0.84 -23.84
C ALA A 267 0.81 0.05 -22.83
N TRP A 268 0.29 0.73 -21.78
CA TRP A 268 -0.63 0.08 -20.84
C TRP A 268 -1.93 -0.33 -21.54
N LYS A 269 -2.48 0.57 -22.38
CA LYS A 269 -3.72 0.28 -23.12
C LYS A 269 -3.56 -0.92 -24.06
N GLU A 270 -2.46 -0.99 -24.77
CA GLU A 270 -2.12 -2.15 -25.61
C GLU A 270 -2.02 -3.43 -24.78
N PHE A 271 -1.26 -3.38 -23.67
CA PHE A 271 -1.14 -4.51 -22.76
C PHE A 271 -2.48 -4.95 -22.18
N LEU A 272 -3.34 -4.04 -21.73
CA LEU A 272 -4.64 -4.37 -21.12
C LEU A 272 -5.63 -4.92 -22.14
N SER A 273 -5.48 -4.61 -23.43
CA SER A 273 -6.38 -5.05 -24.52
C SER A 273 -5.96 -6.39 -25.14
N SER A 274 -4.73 -6.84 -24.93
CA SER A 274 -4.20 -8.13 -25.40
C SER A 274 -4.52 -9.24 -24.40
#